data_8f399bccc48009a8117999b1f72d6eab
#
_entry.id   8f399bccc48009a8117999b1f72d6eab
#
_cell.length_a   1.000
_cell.length_b   1.000
_cell.length_c   1.000
_cell.angle_alpha   90.00
_cell.angle_beta   90.00
_cell.angle_gamma   90.00
#
_symmetry.space_group_name_H-M   'P 1'
#
loop_
_entity.id
_entity.type
_entity.pdbx_description
1 polymer ?
#
loop_
_entity_poly.entity_id
_entity_poly.type
_entity_poly.pdbx_seq_one_letter_code
_entity_poly.pdbx_strand_id
1 'polypeptide(L)'
;LLAMGPASILAEKKGKYREVLVIGILLFIISYLLMGFSSSSIIFCIGVVLFFIGFNMHEPIMQSLTSKFAKVHQRGSVLGVFNSFGYLGTFVGGVFGGILLDKLDSYEIESFTLAVAVICILWAILIILMKNPSKTKNLYLNLSEYKLENSGKLNDNSNIDEWYINNTENILVVKYSQDKISED
;
A
#
# COMPACT_ATOMS: atom_id res chain seq x y z
N LEU A 1 3.84 3.67 -15.59
CA LEU A 1 2.56 4.34 -15.84
C LEU A 1 1.48 3.39 -16.39
N LEU A 2 1.77 2.53 -17.39
CA LEU A 2 0.76 1.63 -17.99
C LEU A 2 0.17 0.60 -17.02
N ALA A 3 0.96 0.07 -16.11
CA ALA A 3 0.52 -0.90 -15.10
C ALA A 3 -0.17 -0.24 -13.89
N MET A 4 0.25 0.96 -13.54
CA MET A 4 -0.27 1.72 -12.39
C MET A 4 -1.76 2.09 -12.55
N GLY A 5 -2.18 2.55 -13.74
CA GLY A 5 -3.55 2.97 -13.99
C GLY A 5 -4.59 1.85 -13.78
N PRO A 6 -4.48 0.70 -14.46
CA PRO A 6 -5.38 -0.43 -14.24
C PRO A 6 -5.36 -0.96 -12.81
N ALA A 7 -4.18 -1.01 -12.17
CA ALA A 7 -4.01 -1.46 -10.79
C ALA A 7 -4.76 -0.54 -9.80
N SER A 8 -4.59 0.78 -9.92
CA SER A 8 -5.28 1.76 -9.08
C SER A 8 -6.80 1.71 -9.26
N ILE A 9 -7.28 1.59 -10.50
CA ILE A 9 -8.72 1.46 -10.78
C ILE A 9 -9.28 0.19 -10.14
N LEU A 10 -8.58 -0.94 -10.24
CA LEU A 10 -9.02 -2.19 -9.66
C LEU A 10 -9.01 -2.13 -8.13
N ALA A 11 -7.98 -1.56 -7.53
CA ALA A 11 -7.87 -1.42 -6.10
C ALA A 11 -8.89 -0.43 -5.54
N GLU A 12 -8.94 0.79 -6.08
CA GLU A 12 -9.73 1.89 -5.48
C GLU A 12 -11.21 1.83 -5.84
N LYS A 13 -11.57 1.61 -7.12
CA LYS A 13 -12.97 1.56 -7.54
C LYS A 13 -13.65 0.25 -7.17
N LYS A 14 -12.95 -0.89 -7.28
CA LYS A 14 -13.51 -2.20 -6.95
C LYS A 14 -13.21 -2.68 -5.52
N GLY A 15 -12.39 -1.95 -4.76
CA GLY A 15 -12.01 -2.31 -3.39
C GLY A 15 -11.08 -3.54 -3.32
N LYS A 16 -10.44 -3.92 -4.43
CA LYS A 16 -9.61 -5.14 -4.56
C LYS A 16 -8.13 -4.85 -4.27
N TYR A 17 -7.85 -4.19 -3.15
CA TYR A 17 -6.48 -3.84 -2.76
C TYR A 17 -5.59 -5.06 -2.57
N ARG A 18 -6.10 -6.05 -1.83
CA ARG A 18 -5.38 -7.29 -1.51
C ARG A 18 -4.99 -8.06 -2.76
N GLU A 19 -5.91 -8.23 -3.69
CA GLU A 19 -5.70 -8.97 -4.94
C GLU A 19 -4.62 -8.30 -5.80
N VAL A 20 -4.67 -6.98 -5.92
CA VAL A 20 -3.68 -6.20 -6.70
C VAL A 20 -2.30 -6.30 -6.07
N LEU A 21 -2.19 -6.19 -4.74
CA LEU A 21 -0.92 -6.33 -4.03
C LEU A 21 -0.33 -7.73 -4.18
N VAL A 22 -1.15 -8.78 -4.07
CA VAL A 22 -0.71 -10.16 -4.28
C VAL A 22 -0.18 -10.37 -5.70
N ILE A 23 -0.87 -9.84 -6.72
CA ILE A 23 -0.38 -9.90 -8.12
C ILE A 23 0.98 -9.20 -8.24
N GLY A 24 1.15 -8.00 -7.63
CA GLY A 24 2.43 -7.30 -7.60
C GLY A 24 3.56 -8.12 -6.99
N ILE A 25 3.29 -8.81 -5.87
CA ILE A 25 4.27 -9.67 -5.21
C ILE A 25 4.58 -10.92 -6.05
N LEU A 26 3.60 -11.52 -6.70
CA LEU A 26 3.83 -12.64 -7.62
C LEU A 26 4.74 -12.23 -8.79
N LEU A 27 4.57 -11.02 -9.31
CA LEU A 27 5.48 -10.47 -10.32
C LEU A 27 6.90 -10.30 -9.78
N PHE A 28 7.08 -9.90 -8.50
CA PHE A 28 8.40 -9.87 -7.87
C PHE A 28 9.04 -11.26 -7.80
N ILE A 29 8.30 -12.27 -7.34
CA ILE A 29 8.81 -13.64 -7.23
C ILE A 29 9.27 -14.13 -8.61
N ILE A 30 8.42 -14.00 -9.64
CA ILE A 30 8.76 -14.42 -11.01
C ILE A 30 9.98 -13.65 -11.52
N SER A 31 10.02 -12.34 -11.30
CA SER A 31 11.14 -11.48 -11.70
C SER A 31 12.46 -11.94 -11.07
N TYR A 32 12.49 -12.15 -9.75
CA TYR A 32 13.69 -12.60 -9.05
C TYR A 32 14.15 -13.97 -9.52
N LEU A 33 13.23 -14.92 -9.71
CA LEU A 33 13.57 -16.24 -10.24
C LEU A 33 14.15 -16.17 -11.66
N LEU A 34 13.57 -15.33 -12.54
CA LEU A 34 14.11 -15.13 -13.89
C LEU A 34 15.50 -14.50 -13.84
N MET A 35 15.72 -13.51 -12.99
CA MET A 35 17.02 -12.85 -12.90
C MET A 35 18.09 -13.74 -12.28
N GLY A 36 17.76 -14.51 -11.23
CA GLY A 36 18.71 -15.33 -10.49
C GLY A 36 19.11 -16.62 -11.17
N PHE A 37 18.20 -17.25 -11.92
CA PHE A 37 18.45 -18.54 -12.59
C PHE A 37 18.76 -18.43 -14.09
N SER A 38 18.82 -17.23 -14.63
CA SER A 38 19.02 -17.06 -16.07
C SER A 38 20.48 -16.86 -16.42
N SER A 39 20.96 -17.65 -17.38
CA SER A 39 22.22 -17.42 -18.08
C SER A 39 22.08 -16.50 -19.32
N SER A 40 20.87 -16.09 -19.67
CA SER A 40 20.56 -15.26 -20.85
C SER A 40 20.31 -13.80 -20.46
N SER A 41 21.05 -12.87 -21.06
CA SER A 41 20.84 -11.43 -20.88
C SER A 41 19.42 -10.99 -21.25
N ILE A 42 18.79 -11.65 -22.24
CA ILE A 42 17.41 -11.31 -22.64
C ILE A 42 16.42 -11.69 -21.54
N ILE A 43 16.56 -12.88 -20.95
CA ILE A 43 15.69 -13.33 -19.87
C ILE A 43 15.90 -12.47 -18.62
N PHE A 44 17.12 -12.09 -18.33
CA PHE A 44 17.43 -11.14 -17.25
C PHE A 44 16.71 -9.79 -17.47
N CYS A 45 16.78 -9.21 -18.69
CA CYS A 45 16.07 -7.98 -19.02
C CYS A 45 14.55 -8.11 -18.86
N ILE A 46 13.98 -9.26 -19.28
CA ILE A 46 12.54 -9.55 -19.06
C ILE A 46 12.24 -9.56 -17.55
N GLY A 47 13.07 -10.19 -16.75
CA GLY A 47 12.95 -10.18 -15.27
C GLY A 47 12.92 -8.76 -14.72
N VAL A 48 13.85 -7.90 -15.15
CA VAL A 48 13.88 -6.48 -14.73
C VAL A 48 12.59 -5.74 -15.12
N VAL A 49 12.07 -5.95 -16.33
CA VAL A 49 10.81 -5.34 -16.77
C VAL A 49 9.64 -5.80 -15.89
N LEU A 50 9.54 -7.09 -15.59
CA LEU A 50 8.51 -7.65 -14.71
C LEU A 50 8.59 -7.07 -13.30
N PHE A 51 9.82 -6.90 -12.77
CA PHE A 51 10.04 -6.24 -11.49
C PHE A 51 9.43 -4.85 -11.47
N PHE A 52 9.73 -4.02 -12.45
CA PHE A 52 9.21 -2.66 -12.51
C PHE A 52 7.70 -2.61 -12.74
N ILE A 53 7.10 -3.58 -13.44
CA ILE A 53 5.64 -3.70 -13.55
C ILE A 53 5.06 -3.96 -12.16
N GLY A 54 5.55 -4.96 -11.43
CA GLY A 54 5.12 -5.29 -10.07
C GLY A 54 5.29 -4.11 -9.10
N PHE A 55 6.44 -3.44 -9.15
CA PHE A 55 6.76 -2.28 -8.31
C PHE A 55 5.79 -1.11 -8.55
N ASN A 56 5.56 -0.75 -9.81
CA ASN A 56 4.62 0.32 -10.16
C ASN A 56 3.14 -0.02 -9.85
N MET A 57 2.82 -1.29 -9.66
CA MET A 57 1.51 -1.70 -9.15
C MET A 57 1.47 -1.64 -7.63
N HIS A 58 2.50 -2.14 -6.96
CA HIS A 58 2.52 -2.36 -5.52
C HIS A 58 2.68 -1.05 -4.72
N GLU A 59 3.64 -0.21 -5.07
CA GLU A 59 4.01 0.98 -4.29
C GLU A 59 2.85 1.98 -4.12
N PRO A 60 2.17 2.46 -5.17
CA PRO A 60 1.09 3.44 -5.01
C PRO A 60 -0.11 2.86 -4.26
N ILE A 61 -0.36 1.57 -4.37
CA ILE A 61 -1.44 0.90 -3.64
C ILE A 61 -1.11 0.83 -2.15
N MET A 62 0.13 0.57 -1.76
CA MET A 62 0.56 0.60 -0.37
C MET A 62 0.44 2.00 0.24
N GLN A 63 0.82 3.04 -0.49
CA GLN A 63 0.64 4.43 -0.05
C GLN A 63 -0.83 4.80 0.12
N SER A 64 -1.68 4.42 -0.84
CA SER A 64 -3.13 4.63 -0.77
C SER A 64 -3.74 3.92 0.45
N LEU A 65 -3.36 2.66 0.68
CA LEU A 65 -3.77 1.89 1.86
C LEU A 65 -3.35 2.55 3.16
N THR A 66 -2.08 2.93 3.29
CA THR A 66 -1.52 3.61 4.45
C THR A 66 -2.32 4.88 4.76
N SER A 67 -2.64 5.67 3.73
CA SER A 67 -3.49 6.86 3.87
C SER A 67 -4.92 6.54 4.32
N LYS A 68 -5.49 5.42 3.87
CA LYS A 68 -6.87 5.02 4.24
C LYS A 68 -6.98 4.54 5.68
N PHE A 69 -5.98 3.81 6.17
CA PHE A 69 -5.94 3.36 7.56
C PHE A 69 -5.53 4.47 8.53
N ALA A 70 -4.88 5.53 8.05
CA ALA A 70 -4.53 6.67 8.87
C ALA A 70 -5.77 7.50 9.26
N LYS A 71 -5.75 8.08 10.46
CA LYS A 71 -6.72 9.10 10.86
C LYS A 71 -6.61 10.31 9.96
N VAL A 72 -7.74 10.98 9.66
CA VAL A 72 -7.77 12.08 8.68
C VAL A 72 -6.76 13.17 9.01
N HIS A 73 -6.69 13.58 10.29
CA HIS A 73 -5.77 14.63 10.76
C HIS A 73 -4.31 14.17 10.91
N GLN A 74 -4.01 12.87 10.80
CA GLN A 74 -2.67 12.29 10.96
C GLN A 74 -2.09 11.72 9.65
N ARG A 75 -2.81 11.82 8.53
CA ARG A 75 -2.39 11.21 7.26
C ARG A 75 -0.99 11.61 6.83
N GLY A 76 -0.65 12.90 6.94
CA GLY A 76 0.68 13.39 6.58
C GLY A 76 1.79 12.75 7.41
N SER A 77 1.61 12.69 8.74
CA SER A 77 2.59 12.07 9.64
C SER A 77 2.75 10.58 9.39
N VAL A 78 1.63 9.86 9.19
CA VAL A 78 1.66 8.41 8.93
C VAL A 78 2.34 8.10 7.59
N LEU A 79 2.06 8.88 6.53
CA LEU A 79 2.75 8.74 5.24
C LEU A 79 4.23 9.11 5.35
N GLY A 80 4.58 10.13 6.13
CA GLY A 80 5.97 10.49 6.41
C GLY A 80 6.75 9.33 7.05
N VAL A 81 6.18 8.70 8.07
CA VAL A 81 6.78 7.52 8.74
C VAL A 81 6.86 6.35 7.75
N PHE A 82 5.82 6.06 6.99
CA PHE A 82 5.81 5.00 5.99
C PHE A 82 6.93 5.18 4.96
N ASN A 83 7.08 6.37 4.40
CA ASN A 83 8.12 6.68 3.42
C ASN A 83 9.53 6.60 4.04
N SER A 84 9.70 7.05 5.29
CA SER A 84 10.97 6.96 6.01
C SER A 84 11.43 5.51 6.18
N PHE A 85 10.52 4.60 6.55
CA PHE A 85 10.80 3.17 6.61
C PHE A 85 11.09 2.58 5.22
N GLY A 86 10.41 3.04 4.17
CA GLY A 86 10.69 2.66 2.78
C GLY A 86 12.11 3.02 2.36
N TYR A 87 12.54 4.26 2.60
CA TYR A 87 13.90 4.70 2.31
C TYR A 87 14.95 3.98 3.15
N LEU A 88 14.68 3.75 4.43
CA LEU A 88 15.55 2.97 5.30
C LEU A 88 15.70 1.53 4.78
N GLY A 89 14.61 0.91 4.37
CA GLY A 89 14.61 -0.43 3.77
C GLY A 89 15.42 -0.48 2.47
N THR A 90 15.26 0.53 1.61
CA THR A 90 16.04 0.64 0.36
C THR A 90 17.54 0.81 0.65
N PHE A 91 17.91 1.66 1.61
CA PHE A 91 19.29 1.83 2.02
C PHE A 91 19.91 0.55 2.58
N VAL A 92 19.24 -0.07 3.54
CA VAL A 92 19.69 -1.33 4.17
C VAL A 92 19.77 -2.44 3.11
N GLY A 93 18.74 -2.60 2.28
CA GLY A 93 18.72 -3.60 1.21
C GLY A 93 19.84 -3.38 0.18
N GLY A 94 20.08 -2.14 -0.20
CA GLY A 94 21.18 -1.80 -1.13
C GLY A 94 22.56 -2.11 -0.56
N VAL A 95 22.82 -1.73 0.69
CA VAL A 95 24.11 -2.00 1.35
C VAL A 95 24.35 -3.50 1.53
N PHE A 96 23.39 -4.19 2.16
CA PHE A 96 23.53 -5.64 2.40
C PHE A 96 23.51 -6.44 1.10
N GLY A 97 22.63 -6.10 0.15
CA GLY A 97 22.59 -6.74 -1.15
C GLY A 97 23.89 -6.56 -1.93
N GLY A 98 24.46 -5.34 -1.94
CA GLY A 98 25.74 -5.08 -2.58
C GLY A 98 26.91 -5.87 -1.97
N ILE A 99 27.02 -5.91 -0.63
CA ILE A 99 28.07 -6.67 0.07
C ILE A 99 27.91 -8.19 -0.19
N LEU A 100 26.69 -8.70 -0.22
CA LEU A 100 26.44 -10.11 -0.49
C LEU A 100 26.81 -10.47 -1.93
N LEU A 101 26.33 -9.71 -2.91
CA LEU A 101 26.59 -9.98 -4.34
C LEU A 101 28.07 -9.89 -4.71
N ASP A 102 28.87 -9.07 -4.02
CA ASP A 102 30.33 -8.99 -4.23
C ASP A 102 31.08 -10.27 -3.79
N LYS A 103 30.48 -11.03 -2.88
CA LYS A 103 31.10 -12.22 -2.27
C LYS A 103 30.55 -13.55 -2.77
N LEU A 104 29.38 -13.53 -3.42
CA LEU A 104 28.67 -14.71 -3.85
C LEU A 104 29.13 -15.17 -5.24
N ASP A 105 29.39 -16.45 -5.40
CA ASP A 105 29.52 -17.08 -6.72
C ASP A 105 28.14 -17.37 -7.35
N SER A 106 28.11 -17.95 -8.55
CA SER A 106 26.84 -18.19 -9.28
C SER A 106 25.85 -19.07 -8.51
N TYR A 107 26.34 -20.07 -7.78
CA TYR A 107 25.50 -20.98 -7.01
C TYR A 107 24.90 -20.29 -5.77
N GLU A 108 25.66 -19.42 -5.15
CA GLU A 108 25.22 -18.62 -4.00
C GLU A 108 24.23 -17.53 -4.40
N ILE A 109 24.34 -16.97 -5.63
CA ILE A 109 23.34 -16.05 -6.20
C ILE A 109 21.98 -16.73 -6.36
N GLU A 110 21.94 -17.98 -6.83
CA GLU A 110 20.68 -18.75 -6.89
C GLU A 110 20.06 -18.95 -5.50
N SER A 111 20.87 -19.30 -4.52
CA SER A 111 20.44 -19.48 -3.13
C SER A 111 19.93 -18.18 -2.52
N PHE A 112 20.57 -17.05 -2.78
CA PHE A 112 20.13 -15.71 -2.38
C PHE A 112 18.77 -15.37 -3.02
N THR A 113 18.63 -15.65 -4.30
CA THR A 113 17.37 -15.40 -5.04
C THR A 113 16.22 -16.20 -4.46
N LEU A 114 16.44 -17.47 -4.10
CA LEU A 114 15.44 -18.29 -3.44
C LEU A 114 15.05 -17.75 -2.06
N ALA A 115 16.03 -17.26 -1.28
CA ALA A 115 15.74 -16.62 0.00
C ALA A 115 14.86 -15.37 -0.16
N VAL A 116 15.13 -14.52 -1.17
CA VAL A 116 14.28 -13.35 -1.49
C VAL A 116 12.89 -13.79 -1.91
N ALA A 117 12.76 -14.85 -2.73
CA ALA A 117 11.46 -15.37 -3.13
C ALA A 117 10.64 -15.87 -1.92
N VAL A 118 11.28 -16.54 -0.94
CA VAL A 118 10.63 -16.97 0.32
C VAL A 118 10.13 -15.73 1.10
N ILE A 119 10.93 -14.68 1.21
CA ILE A 119 10.50 -13.42 1.87
C ILE A 119 9.29 -12.82 1.16
N CYS A 120 9.27 -12.81 -0.17
CA CYS A 120 8.12 -12.35 -0.95
C CYS A 120 6.87 -13.22 -0.70
N ILE A 121 7.02 -14.54 -0.58
CA ILE A 121 5.90 -15.44 -0.25
C ILE A 121 5.35 -15.12 1.15
N LEU A 122 6.21 -14.96 2.15
CA LEU A 122 5.79 -14.56 3.50
C LEU A 122 5.05 -13.23 3.48
N TRP A 123 5.55 -12.26 2.71
CA TRP A 123 4.89 -10.97 2.51
C TRP A 123 3.52 -11.13 1.85
N ALA A 124 3.40 -11.98 0.81
CA ALA A 124 2.12 -12.28 0.17
C ALA A 124 1.10 -12.88 1.15
N ILE A 125 1.54 -13.78 2.03
CA ILE A 125 0.69 -14.38 3.09
C ILE A 125 0.17 -13.28 4.03
N LEU A 126 1.03 -12.35 4.48
CA LEU A 126 0.60 -11.23 5.33
C LEU A 126 -0.43 -10.35 4.64
N ILE A 127 -0.25 -10.06 3.35
CA ILE A 127 -1.24 -9.31 2.56
C ILE A 127 -2.57 -10.06 2.41
N ILE A 128 -2.53 -11.37 2.21
CA ILE A 128 -3.74 -12.20 2.12
C ILE A 128 -4.53 -12.19 3.45
N LEU A 129 -3.83 -12.16 4.57
CA LEU A 129 -4.44 -12.09 5.90
C LEU A 129 -4.98 -10.70 6.24
N MET A 130 -4.57 -9.67 5.52
CA MET A 130 -5.02 -8.29 5.74
C MET A 130 -6.50 -8.15 5.35
N LYS A 131 -7.26 -7.42 6.16
CA LYS A 131 -8.62 -7.00 5.78
C LYS A 131 -8.56 -5.91 4.72
N ASN A 132 -9.38 -6.04 3.67
CA ASN A 132 -9.57 -4.92 2.75
C ASN A 132 -10.17 -3.72 3.49
N PRO A 133 -9.71 -2.50 3.24
CA PRO A 133 -10.29 -1.31 3.84
C PRO A 133 -11.75 -1.17 3.38
N SER A 134 -12.63 -0.79 4.30
CA SER A 134 -13.99 -0.39 3.97
C SER A 134 -13.97 0.82 3.02
N LYS A 135 -14.97 0.92 2.16
CA LYS A 135 -15.15 2.13 1.34
C LYS A 135 -15.61 3.25 2.26
N THR A 136 -14.68 4.15 2.60
CA THR A 136 -14.98 5.30 3.45
C THR A 136 -15.03 6.57 2.63
N LYS A 137 -15.94 7.47 2.97
CA LYS A 137 -16.01 8.85 2.47
C LYS A 137 -15.86 9.83 3.63
N ASN A 138 -15.39 11.04 3.29
CA ASN A 138 -15.36 12.16 4.23
C ASN A 138 -16.49 13.12 3.85
N LEU A 139 -17.32 13.45 4.84
CA LEU A 139 -18.32 14.50 4.76
C LEU A 139 -17.75 15.75 5.44
N TYR A 140 -17.86 16.87 4.79
CA TYR A 140 -17.41 18.18 5.28
C TYR A 140 -18.65 19.04 5.52
N LEU A 141 -18.92 19.39 6.79
CA LEU A 141 -20.06 20.21 7.20
C LEU A 141 -19.57 21.54 7.75
N ASN A 142 -20.06 22.65 7.20
CA ASN A 142 -19.73 23.98 7.70
C ASN A 142 -20.50 24.26 9.00
N LEU A 143 -19.80 24.46 10.10
CA LEU A 143 -20.39 24.71 11.41
C LEU A 143 -21.08 26.09 11.53
N SER A 144 -20.88 26.97 10.53
CA SER A 144 -21.65 28.21 10.45
C SER A 144 -23.10 28.00 10.00
N GLU A 145 -23.34 26.92 9.24
CA GLU A 145 -24.68 26.57 8.72
C GLU A 145 -25.37 25.48 9.57
N TYR A 146 -24.56 24.59 10.16
CA TYR A 146 -25.05 23.46 10.94
C TYR A 146 -24.57 23.56 12.39
N LYS A 147 -25.51 23.77 13.35
CA LYS A 147 -25.20 23.73 14.78
C LYS A 147 -25.03 22.30 15.25
N LEU A 148 -23.89 22.03 15.84
CA LEU A 148 -23.61 20.74 16.49
C LEU A 148 -24.33 20.70 17.85
N GLU A 149 -25.58 20.19 17.89
CA GLU A 149 -26.36 20.16 19.14
C GLU A 149 -25.90 19.08 20.10
N ASN A 150 -25.32 17.97 19.60
CA ASN A 150 -24.90 16.89 20.46
C ASN A 150 -23.80 16.02 19.82
N SER A 151 -22.55 16.31 20.17
CA SER A 151 -21.39 15.54 19.71
C SER A 151 -21.36 14.08 20.21
N GLY A 152 -22.11 13.76 21.28
CA GLY A 152 -22.24 12.40 21.79
C GLY A 152 -22.87 11.45 20.78
N LYS A 153 -23.85 11.89 20.00
CA LYS A 153 -24.50 11.07 18.96
C LYS A 153 -23.55 10.65 17.84
N LEU A 154 -22.48 11.42 17.58
CA LEU A 154 -21.47 11.05 16.58
C LEU A 154 -20.56 9.94 17.09
N ASN A 155 -20.28 9.92 18.41
CA ASN A 155 -19.46 8.86 19.02
C ASN A 155 -20.22 7.52 19.13
N ASP A 156 -21.53 7.56 19.33
CA ASP A 156 -22.35 6.37 19.52
C ASP A 156 -22.78 5.71 18.19
N ASN A 157 -22.54 6.40 17.06
CA ASN A 157 -22.90 5.88 15.75
C ASN A 157 -21.83 4.95 15.19
N SER A 158 -22.08 3.65 15.22
CA SER A 158 -21.16 2.59 14.71
C SER A 158 -20.82 2.69 13.21
N ASN A 159 -21.46 3.58 12.47
CA ASN A 159 -21.24 3.80 11.05
C ASN A 159 -20.23 4.94 10.80
N ILE A 160 -19.92 5.73 11.83
CA ILE A 160 -18.91 6.78 11.81
C ILE A 160 -17.59 6.18 12.28
N ASP A 161 -16.58 6.20 11.42
CA ASP A 161 -15.24 5.70 11.75
C ASP A 161 -14.46 6.73 12.57
N GLU A 162 -14.60 8.01 12.22
CA GLU A 162 -13.87 9.12 12.85
C GLU A 162 -14.58 10.44 12.57
N TRP A 163 -14.53 11.37 13.51
CA TRP A 163 -14.90 12.75 13.29
C TRP A 163 -13.97 13.71 14.05
N TYR A 164 -13.81 14.92 13.53
CA TYR A 164 -13.08 15.99 14.20
C TYR A 164 -13.52 17.35 13.69
N ILE A 165 -13.26 18.40 14.50
CA ILE A 165 -13.54 19.78 14.13
C ILE A 165 -12.23 20.44 13.69
N ASN A 166 -12.21 20.97 12.47
CA ASN A 166 -11.17 21.88 12.01
C ASN A 166 -11.55 23.30 12.44
N ASN A 167 -10.99 23.75 13.54
CA ASN A 167 -11.30 25.08 14.10
C ASN A 167 -10.83 26.23 13.20
N THR A 168 -9.80 26.02 12.35
CA THR A 168 -9.26 27.04 11.44
C THR A 168 -10.23 27.34 10.31
N GLU A 169 -10.89 26.34 9.78
CA GLU A 169 -11.84 26.46 8.67
C GLU A 169 -13.31 26.40 9.14
N ASN A 170 -13.55 26.23 10.44
CA ASN A 170 -14.86 26.06 11.04
C ASN A 170 -15.71 24.94 10.40
N ILE A 171 -15.05 23.79 10.14
CA ILE A 171 -15.64 22.65 9.45
C ILE A 171 -15.62 21.41 10.37
N LEU A 172 -16.76 20.71 10.44
CA LEU A 172 -16.85 19.36 10.98
C LEU A 172 -16.52 18.37 9.86
N VAL A 173 -15.50 17.53 10.07
CA VAL A 173 -15.14 16.45 9.16
C VAL A 173 -15.58 15.13 9.78
N VAL A 174 -16.41 14.38 9.05
CA VAL A 174 -16.92 13.07 9.44
C VAL A 174 -16.49 12.03 8.42
N LYS A 175 -15.76 11.01 8.87
CA LYS A 175 -15.39 9.85 8.06
C LYS A 175 -16.37 8.72 8.34
N TYR A 176 -17.08 8.27 7.32
CA TYR A 176 -18.11 7.23 7.45
C TYR A 176 -17.93 6.12 6.42
N SER A 177 -18.45 4.92 6.74
CA SER A 177 -18.44 3.77 5.84
C SER A 177 -19.59 3.86 4.84
N GLN A 178 -19.28 3.92 3.53
CA GLN A 178 -20.28 3.95 2.45
C GLN A 178 -21.12 2.67 2.34
N ASP A 179 -20.58 1.55 2.83
CA ASP A 179 -21.28 0.26 2.76
C ASP A 179 -22.46 0.21 3.77
N LYS A 180 -22.53 1.19 4.69
CA LYS A 180 -23.50 1.22 5.79
C LYS A 180 -24.46 2.43 5.77
N ILE A 181 -24.09 3.51 5.11
CA ILE A 181 -24.88 4.75 5.04
C ILE A 181 -24.94 5.22 3.60
N SER A 182 -26.15 5.46 3.05
CA SER A 182 -26.34 6.22 1.81
C SER A 182 -26.29 7.71 2.10
N GLU A 183 -26.01 8.51 1.09
CA GLU A 183 -25.97 9.98 1.18
C GLU A 183 -27.38 10.63 1.18
N ASP A 184 -28.46 9.82 1.20
CA ASP A 184 -29.87 10.27 1.19
C ASP A 184 -30.39 10.55 2.59
#